data_2d38020fd4218f32095d49f49b499a0a
#
_entry.id   2d38020fd4218f32095d49f49b499a0a
#
_cell.length_a   1.000
_cell.length_b   1.000
_cell.length_c   1.000
_cell.angle_alpha   90.00
_cell.angle_beta   90.00
_cell.angle_gamma   90.00
#
_symmetry.space_group_name_H-M   'P 1'
#
loop_
_entity.id
_entity.type
_entity.pdbx_description
1 polymer ?
#
loop_
_entity_poly.entity_id
_entity_poly.type
_entity_poly.pdbx_seq_one_letter_code
_entity_poly.pdbx_strand_id
1 'polypeptide(L)'
;MTKKEDGLGDFMTAMSKSKNMRIPLLVFKTLFENFIETSRAGKPSKFDIGPVISTFSTNFYDGFRLRAGGKTTAAFNKHFFLEGNYTHGFKSGGNYYGITAQYCFNKKKHSSFEFPQRMIVFESSLDVTSVSDKFLKNSKDNLFVNFRTETVNMLYKNNKQRLGFIWETDYGMNFSTNIIAESNRPVGDLRFIHVNDGREDFRMRTTELNAT
;
A
#
# COMPACT_ATOMS: atom_id res chain seq x y z
N MET A 1 -25.03 -0.80 3.65
CA MET A 1 -24.88 -0.06 2.38
C MET A 1 -25.96 1.00 2.33
N THR A 2 -25.56 2.24 2.27
CA THR A 2 -26.51 3.36 2.23
C THR A 2 -26.99 3.57 0.79
N LYS A 3 -28.24 3.97 0.59
CA LYS A 3 -28.83 4.34 -0.74
C LYS A 3 -27.96 5.30 -1.58
N LYS A 4 -27.01 6.01 -0.95
CA LYS A 4 -26.06 6.90 -1.63
C LYS A 4 -24.92 6.15 -2.34
N GLU A 5 -24.49 5.01 -1.81
CA GLU A 5 -23.41 4.21 -2.41
C GLU A 5 -23.90 3.45 -3.64
N ASP A 6 -25.16 2.96 -3.60
CA ASP A 6 -25.79 2.34 -4.76
C ASP A 6 -25.98 3.36 -5.89
N GLY A 7 -26.39 4.59 -5.58
CA GLY A 7 -26.56 5.67 -6.55
C GLY A 7 -25.27 6.11 -7.24
N LEU A 8 -24.12 6.09 -6.53
CA LEU A 8 -22.82 6.42 -7.12
C LEU A 8 -22.36 5.30 -8.07
N GLY A 9 -22.54 4.04 -7.68
CA GLY A 9 -22.23 2.88 -8.51
C GLY A 9 -23.04 2.84 -9.81
N ASP A 10 -24.36 3.12 -9.71
CA ASP A 10 -25.25 3.21 -10.87
C ASP A 10 -24.91 4.38 -11.79
N PHE A 11 -24.58 5.55 -11.22
CA PHE A 11 -24.12 6.73 -11.95
C PHE A 11 -22.82 6.45 -12.71
N MET A 12 -21.81 5.85 -12.05
CA MET A 12 -20.55 5.46 -12.65
C MET A 12 -20.76 4.44 -13.78
N THR A 13 -21.68 3.50 -13.59
CA THR A 13 -22.03 2.48 -14.59
C THR A 13 -22.74 3.12 -15.80
N ALA A 14 -23.65 4.06 -15.56
CA ALA A 14 -24.33 4.80 -16.64
C ALA A 14 -23.36 5.67 -17.44
N MET A 15 -22.42 6.36 -16.77
CA MET A 15 -21.38 7.15 -17.42
C MET A 15 -20.39 6.31 -18.21
N SER A 16 -20.06 5.10 -17.76
CA SER A 16 -19.15 4.19 -18.46
C SER A 16 -19.69 3.69 -19.81
N LYS A 17 -21.00 3.75 -20.01
CA LYS A 17 -21.64 3.41 -21.29
C LYS A 17 -21.47 4.50 -22.37
N SER A 18 -21.19 5.73 -21.97
CA SER A 18 -20.94 6.84 -22.89
C SER A 18 -19.53 6.78 -23.44
N LYS A 19 -19.37 6.72 -24.77
CA LYS A 19 -18.05 6.60 -25.45
C LYS A 19 -17.11 7.75 -25.10
N ASN A 20 -17.63 8.97 -24.92
CA ASN A 20 -16.85 10.17 -24.60
C ASN A 20 -16.44 10.28 -23.13
N MET A 21 -17.16 9.61 -22.22
CA MET A 21 -16.90 9.65 -20.77
C MET A 21 -16.05 8.49 -20.29
N ARG A 22 -15.82 7.50 -21.15
CA ARG A 22 -15.10 6.28 -20.79
C ARG A 22 -13.65 6.55 -20.40
N ILE A 23 -12.95 7.40 -21.16
CA ILE A 23 -11.53 7.74 -20.89
C ILE A 23 -11.41 8.59 -19.62
N PRO A 24 -12.15 9.70 -19.43
CA PRO A 24 -12.14 10.45 -18.18
C PRO A 24 -12.47 9.61 -16.95
N LEU A 25 -13.44 8.70 -17.04
CA LEU A 25 -13.79 7.80 -15.94
C LEU A 25 -12.67 6.80 -15.63
N LEU A 26 -12.02 6.25 -16.64
CA LEU A 26 -10.89 5.34 -16.45
C LEU A 26 -9.74 6.08 -15.75
N VAL A 27 -9.42 7.29 -16.18
CA VAL A 27 -8.38 8.12 -15.54
C VAL A 27 -8.76 8.44 -14.10
N PHE A 28 -9.99 8.88 -13.85
CA PHE A 28 -10.48 9.17 -12.52
C PHE A 28 -10.40 7.94 -11.60
N LYS A 29 -10.92 6.80 -12.06
CA LYS A 29 -10.86 5.54 -11.32
C LYS A 29 -9.42 5.12 -11.04
N THR A 30 -8.52 5.21 -12.03
CA THR A 30 -7.11 4.88 -11.87
C THR A 30 -6.41 5.78 -10.86
N LEU A 31 -6.72 7.08 -10.84
CA LEU A 31 -6.17 8.02 -9.85
C LEU A 31 -6.69 7.75 -8.43
N PHE A 32 -7.94 7.32 -8.28
CA PHE A 32 -8.51 7.01 -6.97
C PHE A 32 -8.13 5.62 -6.46
N GLU A 33 -8.22 4.61 -7.31
CA GLU A 33 -7.92 3.23 -6.93
C GLU A 33 -6.43 2.90 -7.00
N ASN A 34 -5.63 3.71 -7.71
CA ASN A 34 -4.20 3.53 -7.95
C ASN A 34 -3.85 2.22 -8.69
N PHE A 35 -4.85 1.55 -9.29
CA PHE A 35 -4.70 0.31 -10.04
C PHE A 35 -5.50 0.35 -11.34
N ILE A 36 -5.00 -0.34 -12.35
CA ILE A 36 -5.63 -0.51 -13.67
C ILE A 36 -6.17 -1.93 -13.76
N GLU A 37 -7.47 -2.06 -14.04
CA GLU A 37 -8.10 -3.34 -14.31
C GLU A 37 -7.58 -3.97 -15.61
N THR A 38 -7.21 -5.24 -15.57
CA THR A 38 -6.71 -5.96 -16.75
C THR A 38 -7.84 -6.59 -17.60
N SER A 39 -9.08 -6.55 -17.12
CA SER A 39 -10.21 -7.12 -17.83
C SER A 39 -10.77 -6.21 -18.92
N ARG A 40 -11.48 -6.82 -19.88
CA ARG A 40 -12.28 -6.08 -20.86
C ARG A 40 -13.50 -5.44 -20.19
N ALA A 41 -13.95 -4.31 -20.75
CA ALA A 41 -15.12 -3.59 -20.25
C ALA A 41 -16.34 -4.55 -20.06
N GLY A 42 -16.94 -4.47 -18.86
CA GLY A 42 -18.11 -5.27 -18.49
C GLY A 42 -17.80 -6.65 -17.91
N LYS A 43 -16.55 -7.05 -17.77
CA LYS A 43 -16.16 -8.27 -17.06
C LYS A 43 -15.34 -7.90 -15.82
N PRO A 44 -15.57 -8.57 -14.67
CA PRO A 44 -14.76 -8.30 -13.47
C PRO A 44 -13.32 -8.72 -13.70
N SER A 45 -12.38 -7.84 -13.34
CA SER A 45 -10.95 -8.12 -13.38
C SER A 45 -10.57 -9.14 -12.32
N LYS A 46 -9.72 -10.09 -12.64
CA LYS A 46 -9.12 -11.04 -11.69
C LYS A 46 -7.82 -10.50 -11.10
N PHE A 47 -7.11 -9.69 -11.87
CA PHE A 47 -5.82 -9.09 -11.52
C PHE A 47 -5.81 -7.64 -11.97
N ASP A 48 -5.36 -6.75 -11.11
CA ASP A 48 -5.19 -5.34 -11.42
C ASP A 48 -3.71 -5.00 -11.36
N ILE A 49 -3.23 -4.14 -12.28
CA ILE A 49 -1.83 -3.71 -12.36
C ILE A 49 -1.69 -2.37 -11.65
N GLY A 50 -0.68 -2.22 -10.83
CA GLY A 50 -0.38 -1.00 -10.06
C GLY A 50 0.65 -1.28 -8.96
N PRO A 51 0.91 -0.34 -8.11
CA PRO A 51 0.31 0.99 -8.00
C PRO A 51 0.78 1.96 -9.11
N VAL A 52 -0.15 2.67 -9.75
CA VAL A 52 0.13 3.53 -10.92
C VAL A 52 0.79 4.84 -10.50
N ILE A 53 0.30 5.47 -9.43
CA ILE A 53 0.78 6.77 -8.93
C ILE A 53 2.24 6.68 -8.48
N SER A 54 2.64 5.57 -7.89
CA SER A 54 4.00 5.35 -7.39
C SER A 54 4.89 4.53 -8.34
N THR A 55 4.45 4.33 -9.60
CA THR A 55 5.28 3.68 -10.63
C THR A 55 6.60 4.40 -10.81
N PHE A 56 6.57 5.72 -10.84
CA PHE A 56 7.73 6.57 -10.92
C PHE A 56 7.86 7.38 -9.64
N SER A 57 9.03 7.35 -9.02
CA SER A 57 9.33 8.15 -7.85
C SER A 57 10.81 8.50 -7.80
N THR A 58 11.18 9.46 -6.96
CA THR A 58 12.57 9.85 -6.75
C THR A 58 12.87 9.98 -5.27
N ASN A 59 14.08 9.63 -4.86
CA ASN A 59 14.60 9.98 -3.55
C ASN A 59 16.12 10.24 -3.63
N PHE A 60 16.68 10.84 -2.60
CA PHE A 60 18.09 11.20 -2.55
C PHE A 60 19.04 10.00 -2.66
N TYR A 61 18.68 8.88 -2.04
CA TYR A 61 19.52 7.69 -1.96
C TYR A 61 19.49 6.85 -3.25
N ASP A 62 18.29 6.57 -3.76
CA ASP A 62 18.07 5.71 -4.93
C ASP A 62 18.07 6.49 -6.26
N GLY A 63 17.97 7.82 -6.21
CA GLY A 63 17.71 8.64 -7.38
C GLY A 63 16.34 8.34 -7.98
N PHE A 64 16.28 8.11 -9.25
CA PHE A 64 15.08 7.65 -9.95
C PHE A 64 14.75 6.20 -9.54
N ARG A 65 13.46 5.92 -9.32
CA ARG A 65 12.95 4.62 -8.92
C ARG A 65 11.80 4.22 -9.83
N LEU A 66 11.81 2.96 -10.23
CA LEU A 66 10.73 2.35 -11.00
C LEU A 66 10.06 1.26 -10.16
N ARG A 67 8.75 1.36 -9.99
CA ARG A 67 7.93 0.38 -9.26
C ARG A 67 6.95 -0.29 -10.21
N ALA A 68 6.83 -1.60 -10.12
CA ALA A 68 5.83 -2.40 -10.82
C ALA A 68 5.19 -3.39 -9.85
N GLY A 69 3.91 -3.65 -10.01
CA GLY A 69 3.20 -4.57 -9.16
C GLY A 69 1.77 -4.83 -9.60
N GLY A 70 1.00 -5.46 -8.72
CA GLY A 70 -0.39 -5.77 -8.97
C GLY A 70 -1.07 -6.37 -7.75
N LYS A 71 -2.38 -6.53 -7.86
CA LYS A 71 -3.22 -7.16 -6.84
C LYS A 71 -4.22 -8.12 -7.45
N THR A 72 -4.63 -9.11 -6.68
CA THR A 72 -5.77 -9.97 -6.99
C THR A 72 -7.06 -9.29 -6.53
N THR A 73 -8.18 -9.64 -7.14
CA THR A 73 -9.50 -9.10 -6.81
C THR A 73 -10.44 -10.21 -6.30
N ALA A 74 -11.63 -9.84 -5.87
CA ALA A 74 -12.67 -10.78 -5.47
C ALA A 74 -13.16 -11.69 -6.61
N ALA A 75 -12.91 -11.32 -7.88
CA ALA A 75 -13.20 -12.16 -9.04
C ALA A 75 -12.18 -13.30 -9.21
N PHE A 76 -10.99 -13.19 -8.65
CA PHE A 76 -10.01 -14.26 -8.55
C PHE A 76 -10.36 -15.20 -7.40
N ASN A 77 -10.48 -14.65 -6.18
CA ASN A 77 -10.89 -15.40 -4.99
C ASN A 77 -11.63 -14.47 -4.01
N LYS A 78 -12.76 -14.95 -3.46
CA LYS A 78 -13.61 -14.16 -2.55
C LYS A 78 -13.10 -14.09 -1.10
N HIS A 79 -12.12 -14.91 -0.76
CA HIS A 79 -11.55 -15.00 0.59
C HIS A 79 -10.08 -14.59 0.63
N PHE A 80 -9.33 -14.82 -0.43
CA PHE A 80 -7.89 -14.61 -0.46
C PHE A 80 -7.53 -13.48 -1.42
N PHE A 81 -6.81 -12.48 -0.89
CA PHE A 81 -6.32 -11.33 -1.64
C PHE A 81 -4.81 -11.25 -1.49
N LEU A 82 -4.13 -11.03 -2.58
CA LEU A 82 -2.69 -10.86 -2.65
C LEU A 82 -2.38 -9.58 -3.40
N GLU A 83 -1.54 -8.74 -2.81
CA GLU A 83 -0.97 -7.56 -3.44
C GLU A 83 0.56 -7.65 -3.36
N GLY A 84 1.24 -7.30 -4.44
CA GLY A 84 2.69 -7.33 -4.50
C GLY A 84 3.24 -6.25 -5.40
N ASN A 85 4.39 -5.70 -5.02
CA ASN A 85 5.14 -4.77 -5.85
C ASN A 85 6.65 -5.00 -5.71
N TYR A 86 7.36 -4.63 -6.77
CA TYR A 86 8.81 -4.61 -6.83
C TYR A 86 9.26 -3.24 -7.27
N THR A 87 10.34 -2.73 -6.67
CA THR A 87 10.88 -1.41 -6.96
C THR A 87 12.39 -1.51 -7.18
N HIS A 88 12.89 -0.87 -8.22
CA HIS A 88 14.31 -0.74 -8.50
C HIS A 88 14.75 0.71 -8.38
N GLY A 89 15.83 0.97 -7.62
CA GLY A 89 16.47 2.28 -7.49
C GLY A 89 17.72 2.35 -8.35
N PHE A 90 17.73 3.24 -9.33
CA PHE A 90 18.78 3.27 -10.36
C PHE A 90 20.14 3.80 -9.85
N LYS A 91 20.14 4.76 -8.93
CA LYS A 91 21.39 5.33 -8.39
C LYS A 91 22.07 4.40 -7.41
N SER A 92 21.31 3.78 -6.50
CA SER A 92 21.85 2.87 -5.49
C SER A 92 22.02 1.43 -5.98
N GLY A 93 21.39 1.05 -7.09
CA GLY A 93 21.22 -0.34 -7.52
C GLY A 93 20.34 -1.17 -6.58
N GLY A 94 19.59 -0.51 -5.68
CA GLY A 94 18.77 -1.15 -4.65
C GLY A 94 17.53 -1.79 -5.22
N ASN A 95 17.21 -2.99 -4.70
CA ASN A 95 15.99 -3.72 -5.04
C ASN A 95 15.11 -3.81 -3.79
N TYR A 96 13.83 -3.47 -3.95
CA TYR A 96 12.86 -3.37 -2.88
C TYR A 96 11.59 -4.12 -3.25
N TYR A 97 10.83 -4.55 -2.26
CA TYR A 97 9.58 -5.26 -2.48
C TYR A 97 8.54 -4.92 -1.41
N GLY A 98 7.29 -5.12 -1.76
CA GLY A 98 6.17 -5.15 -0.83
C GLY A 98 5.25 -6.30 -1.21
N ILE A 99 4.83 -7.09 -0.23
CA ILE A 99 3.86 -8.17 -0.39
C ILE A 99 2.85 -8.04 0.75
N THR A 100 1.57 -8.07 0.40
CA THR A 100 0.47 -8.12 1.36
C THR A 100 -0.45 -9.28 0.99
N ALA A 101 -0.62 -10.22 1.91
CA ALA A 101 -1.56 -11.32 1.78
C ALA A 101 -2.68 -11.16 2.81
N GLN A 102 -3.93 -11.28 2.38
CA GLN A 102 -5.11 -11.11 3.23
C GLN A 102 -6.02 -12.32 3.07
N TYR A 103 -6.43 -12.90 4.18
CA TYR A 103 -7.43 -13.94 4.21
C TYR A 103 -8.69 -13.46 4.95
N CYS A 104 -9.78 -13.31 4.21
CA CYS A 104 -11.07 -12.88 4.71
C CYS A 104 -11.94 -14.08 5.11
N PHE A 105 -12.43 -14.13 6.35
CA PHE A 105 -13.31 -15.20 6.84
C PHE A 105 -14.70 -15.17 6.18
N ASN A 106 -15.14 -13.99 5.77
CA ASN A 106 -16.40 -13.78 5.04
C ASN A 106 -16.14 -13.52 3.54
N LYS A 107 -17.09 -13.97 2.71
CA LYS A 107 -17.01 -13.77 1.24
C LYS A 107 -17.12 -12.30 0.89
N LYS A 108 -16.18 -11.82 0.10
CA LYS A 108 -16.14 -10.46 -0.41
C LYS A 108 -16.66 -10.38 -1.85
N LYS A 109 -17.27 -9.24 -2.23
CA LYS A 109 -17.81 -9.02 -3.58
C LYS A 109 -16.82 -8.25 -4.47
N HIS A 110 -16.15 -7.24 -3.93
CA HIS A 110 -15.25 -6.36 -4.66
C HIS A 110 -13.88 -6.24 -4.01
N SER A 111 -13.81 -6.01 -2.69
CA SER A 111 -12.57 -5.69 -1.97
C SER A 111 -12.50 -6.42 -0.62
N SER A 112 -11.29 -6.68 -0.14
CA SER A 112 -11.04 -7.21 1.21
C SER A 112 -11.53 -6.28 2.32
N PHE A 113 -11.62 -4.99 2.05
CA PHE A 113 -12.02 -3.95 3.02
C PHE A 113 -13.55 -3.75 3.14
N GLU A 114 -14.37 -4.54 2.42
CA GLU A 114 -15.82 -4.48 2.59
C GLU A 114 -16.24 -4.85 4.01
N PHE A 115 -17.28 -4.15 4.48
CA PHE A 115 -17.91 -4.43 5.77
C PHE A 115 -18.68 -5.78 5.78
N PRO A 116 -18.67 -6.53 6.89
CA PRO A 116 -17.77 -6.42 8.03
C PRO A 116 -16.36 -6.95 7.70
N GLN A 117 -15.32 -6.30 8.22
CA GLN A 117 -13.94 -6.74 8.04
C GLN A 117 -13.62 -7.84 9.04
N ARG A 118 -13.42 -9.06 8.57
CA ARG A 118 -13.01 -10.22 9.37
C ARG A 118 -11.89 -10.91 8.63
N MET A 119 -10.64 -10.58 8.98
CA MET A 119 -9.49 -11.04 8.19
C MET A 119 -8.20 -11.16 8.99
N ILE A 120 -7.32 -11.99 8.48
CA ILE A 120 -5.90 -12.03 8.84
C ILE A 120 -5.13 -11.33 7.71
N VAL A 121 -4.18 -10.49 8.09
CA VAL A 121 -3.31 -9.74 7.16
C VAL A 121 -1.87 -10.09 7.45
N PHE A 122 -1.14 -10.53 6.45
CA PHE A 122 0.32 -10.65 6.49
C PHE A 122 0.92 -9.64 5.53
N GLU A 123 1.88 -8.86 6.01
CA GLU A 123 2.62 -7.88 5.22
C GLU A 123 4.12 -8.12 5.39
N SER A 124 4.83 -8.14 4.29
CA SER A 124 6.29 -8.20 4.26
C SER A 124 6.80 -7.16 3.28
N SER A 125 7.65 -6.24 3.73
CA SER A 125 8.17 -5.18 2.87
C SER A 125 9.61 -4.83 3.19
N LEU A 126 10.35 -4.48 2.15
CA LEU A 126 11.65 -3.85 2.21
C LEU A 126 11.60 -2.60 1.36
N ASP A 127 11.87 -1.44 1.95
CA ASP A 127 11.88 -0.17 1.20
C ASP A 127 12.76 0.88 1.88
N VAL A 128 13.07 1.96 1.16
CA VAL A 128 13.72 3.15 1.72
C VAL A 128 12.64 4.16 2.11
N THR A 129 12.73 4.64 3.34
CA THR A 129 11.74 5.53 3.95
C THR A 129 12.46 6.68 4.67
N SER A 130 11.87 7.85 4.71
CA SER A 130 12.36 8.94 5.54
C SER A 130 11.83 8.83 6.97
N VAL A 131 12.57 9.42 7.91
CA VAL A 131 12.13 9.47 9.32
C VAL A 131 10.80 10.23 9.43
N SER A 132 10.63 11.30 8.67
CA SER A 132 9.40 12.10 8.65
C SER A 132 8.18 11.33 8.16
N ASP A 133 8.32 10.44 7.19
CA ASP A 133 7.19 9.69 6.62
C ASP A 133 6.60 8.68 7.61
N LYS A 134 7.44 8.15 8.52
CA LYS A 134 6.96 7.26 9.59
C LYS A 134 6.02 8.01 10.56
N PHE A 135 6.37 9.23 10.94
CA PHE A 135 5.58 10.03 11.89
C PHE A 135 4.34 10.66 11.26
N LEU A 136 4.43 11.08 10.02
CA LEU A 136 3.32 11.74 9.32
C LEU A 136 2.26 10.75 8.81
N LYS A 137 2.48 9.44 8.94
CA LYS A 137 1.61 8.37 8.38
C LYS A 137 1.25 8.60 6.91
N ASN A 138 2.16 9.23 6.17
CA ASN A 138 1.96 9.51 4.76
C ASN A 138 1.93 8.21 3.95
N SER A 139 0.90 8.03 3.15
CA SER A 139 0.85 6.93 2.19
C SER A 139 1.88 7.18 1.08
N LYS A 140 2.70 6.17 0.76
CA LYS A 140 3.62 6.20 -0.39
C LYS A 140 2.91 6.31 -1.74
N ASP A 141 1.61 6.06 -1.76
CA ASP A 141 0.75 6.20 -2.94
C ASP A 141 0.23 7.63 -3.13
N ASN A 142 0.66 8.58 -2.30
CA ASN A 142 0.36 9.98 -2.47
C ASN A 142 1.28 10.57 -3.57
N LEU A 143 0.68 11.10 -4.63
CA LEU A 143 1.39 11.70 -5.77
C LEU A 143 2.39 12.79 -5.32
N PHE A 144 2.00 13.64 -4.37
CA PHE A 144 2.83 14.73 -3.87
C PHE A 144 4.03 14.25 -3.06
N VAL A 145 3.93 13.09 -2.41
CA VAL A 145 5.06 12.48 -1.68
C VAL A 145 6.09 11.90 -2.65
N ASN A 146 5.64 11.34 -3.77
CA ASN A 146 6.50 10.73 -4.77
C ASN A 146 7.34 11.74 -5.58
N PHE A 147 6.88 13.00 -5.68
CA PHE A 147 7.53 14.07 -6.42
C PHE A 147 7.99 15.23 -5.52
N ARG A 148 8.40 14.93 -4.30
CA ARG A 148 8.99 15.95 -3.42
C ARG A 148 10.26 16.53 -4.03
N THR A 149 10.32 17.85 -4.13
CA THR A 149 11.50 18.60 -4.56
C THR A 149 12.52 18.79 -3.43
N GLU A 150 12.11 18.64 -2.17
CA GLU A 150 13.02 18.73 -1.03
C GLU A 150 13.87 17.46 -0.91
N THR A 151 15.17 17.66 -0.83
CA THR A 151 16.15 16.59 -0.63
C THR A 151 16.15 16.15 0.83
N VAL A 152 15.32 15.16 1.16
CA VAL A 152 15.38 14.53 2.48
C VAL A 152 16.55 13.56 2.49
N ASN A 153 17.64 13.94 3.19
CA ASN A 153 18.85 13.13 3.28
C ASN A 153 18.82 12.09 4.40
N MET A 154 17.90 12.26 5.37
CA MET A 154 17.74 11.35 6.51
C MET A 154 16.82 10.19 6.15
N LEU A 155 17.39 9.17 5.54
CA LEU A 155 16.70 7.99 5.05
C LEU A 155 17.17 6.73 5.79
N TYR A 156 16.32 5.71 5.82
CA TYR A 156 16.69 4.37 6.28
C TYR A 156 16.03 3.29 5.45
N LYS A 157 16.70 2.16 5.30
CA LYS A 157 16.11 0.93 4.75
C LYS A 157 15.28 0.29 5.86
N ASN A 158 13.98 0.18 5.64
CA ASN A 158 13.04 -0.47 6.53
C ASN A 158 12.69 -1.85 5.98
N ASN A 159 12.99 -2.89 6.77
CA ASN A 159 12.50 -4.24 6.54
C ASN A 159 11.42 -4.49 7.59
N LYS A 160 10.17 -4.58 7.15
CA LYS A 160 8.98 -4.68 7.99
C LYS A 160 8.27 -5.98 7.73
N GLN A 161 7.92 -6.66 8.81
CA GLN A 161 7.02 -7.81 8.84
C GLN A 161 5.84 -7.46 9.74
N ARG A 162 4.62 -7.66 9.26
CA ARG A 162 3.41 -7.42 10.04
C ARG A 162 2.47 -8.60 9.92
N LEU A 163 1.96 -9.05 11.07
CA LEU A 163 0.84 -9.96 11.16
C LEU A 163 -0.31 -9.22 11.86
N GLY A 164 -1.43 -9.09 11.18
CA GLY A 164 -2.62 -8.40 11.69
C GLY A 164 -3.82 -9.34 11.75
N PHE A 165 -4.63 -9.18 12.78
CA PHE A 165 -5.96 -9.76 12.90
C PHE A 165 -6.96 -8.64 13.06
N ILE A 166 -8.01 -8.62 12.22
CA ILE A 166 -9.06 -7.62 12.23
C ILE A 166 -10.39 -8.36 12.33
N TRP A 167 -11.20 -7.97 13.30
CA TRP A 167 -12.53 -8.53 13.50
C TRP A 167 -13.55 -7.43 13.73
N GLU A 168 -14.39 -7.20 12.75
CA GLU A 168 -15.48 -6.25 12.80
C GLU A 168 -16.81 -6.99 12.99
N THR A 169 -17.58 -6.54 13.98
CA THR A 169 -18.91 -7.10 14.25
C THR A 169 -19.95 -6.48 13.31
N ASP A 170 -21.09 -7.15 13.15
CA ASP A 170 -22.18 -6.64 12.33
C ASP A 170 -22.82 -5.33 12.90
N TYR A 171 -22.51 -5.00 14.15
CA TYR A 171 -22.90 -3.76 14.83
C TYR A 171 -21.87 -2.62 14.71
N GLY A 172 -20.79 -2.82 13.98
CA GLY A 172 -19.74 -1.81 13.73
C GLY A 172 -18.66 -1.71 14.80
N MET A 173 -18.60 -2.61 15.80
CA MET A 173 -17.45 -2.68 16.71
C MET A 173 -16.27 -3.31 15.98
N ASN A 174 -15.09 -2.68 16.08
CA ASN A 174 -13.87 -3.14 15.43
C ASN A 174 -12.83 -3.51 16.49
N PHE A 175 -12.30 -4.73 16.39
CA PHE A 175 -11.18 -5.23 17.17
C PHE A 175 -10.01 -5.47 16.23
N SER A 176 -8.87 -4.88 16.52
CA SER A 176 -7.67 -5.13 15.74
C SER A 176 -6.47 -5.43 16.63
N THR A 177 -5.70 -6.42 16.23
CA THR A 177 -4.41 -6.74 16.85
C THR A 177 -3.36 -6.87 15.78
N ASN A 178 -2.21 -6.23 15.98
CA ASN A 178 -1.10 -6.24 15.05
C ASN A 178 0.20 -6.54 15.78
N ILE A 179 0.98 -7.47 15.24
CA ILE A 179 2.38 -7.71 15.61
C ILE A 179 3.23 -7.19 14.47
N ILE A 180 4.14 -6.28 14.77
CA ILE A 180 5.01 -5.63 13.78
C ILE A 180 6.46 -5.84 14.22
N ALA A 181 7.26 -6.42 13.35
CA ALA A 181 8.70 -6.53 13.50
C ALA A 181 9.39 -5.70 12.42
N GLU A 182 10.22 -4.77 12.83
CA GLU A 182 10.96 -3.90 11.91
C GLU A 182 12.47 -4.01 12.14
N SER A 183 13.21 -3.92 11.05
CA SER A 183 14.67 -3.79 11.07
C SER A 183 15.07 -2.61 10.21
N ASN A 184 15.53 -1.55 10.85
CA ASN A 184 15.89 -0.28 10.23
C ASN A 184 17.41 -0.17 10.10
N ARG A 185 17.89 0.19 8.91
CA ARG A 185 19.30 0.49 8.65
C ARG A 185 19.43 1.90 8.12
N PRO A 186 20.22 2.77 8.75
CA PRO A 186 20.41 4.14 8.28
C PRO A 186 21.09 4.14 6.90
N VAL A 187 20.68 5.08 6.05
CA VAL A 187 21.31 5.35 4.75
C VAL A 187 21.38 6.86 4.53
N GLY A 188 22.27 7.30 3.63
CA GLY A 188 22.54 8.72 3.44
C GLY A 188 23.21 9.34 4.67
N ASP A 189 22.69 10.46 5.14
CA ASP A 189 23.28 11.23 6.26
C ASP A 189 22.73 10.81 7.63
N LEU A 190 21.75 9.92 7.68
CA LEU A 190 21.16 9.43 8.93
C LEU A 190 22.16 8.55 9.69
N ARG A 191 22.26 8.77 11.01
CA ARG A 191 23.02 7.94 11.95
C ARG A 191 22.13 7.55 13.11
N PHE A 192 22.26 6.32 13.58
CA PHE A 192 21.68 5.87 14.84
C PHE A 192 22.76 5.93 15.91
N ILE A 193 22.56 6.72 16.94
CA ILE A 193 23.51 6.92 18.02
C ILE A 193 22.91 6.42 19.32
N HIS A 194 23.63 5.58 20.04
CA HIS A 194 23.23 5.10 21.35
C HIS A 194 23.32 6.23 22.38
N VAL A 195 22.25 6.53 23.06
CA VAL A 195 22.16 7.71 23.96
C VAL A 195 23.15 7.61 25.13
N ASN A 196 23.42 6.41 25.62
CA ASN A 196 24.22 6.20 26.85
C ASN A 196 25.73 6.24 26.62
N ASP A 197 26.24 5.81 25.48
CA ASP A 197 27.66 5.61 25.21
C ASP A 197 28.15 6.23 23.88
N GLY A 198 27.25 6.89 23.14
CA GLY A 198 27.60 7.58 21.90
C GLY A 198 28.01 6.65 20.73
N ARG A 199 27.85 5.34 20.89
CA ARG A 199 28.19 4.40 19.82
C ARG A 199 27.23 4.51 18.65
N GLU A 200 27.74 4.42 17.42
CA GLU A 200 26.90 4.32 16.22
C GLU A 200 26.39 2.89 16.04
N ASP A 201 25.08 2.77 15.88
CA ASP A 201 24.42 1.52 15.55
C ASP A 201 24.10 1.44 14.05
N PHE A 202 24.54 0.36 13.41
CA PHE A 202 24.25 0.12 11.98
C PHE A 202 22.86 -0.46 11.73
N ARG A 203 22.12 -0.83 12.79
CA ARG A 203 20.79 -1.42 12.69
C ARG A 203 20.01 -1.26 13.98
N MET A 204 18.81 -0.76 13.84
CA MET A 204 17.82 -0.74 14.91
C MET A 204 16.71 -1.78 14.62
N ARG A 205 16.38 -2.61 15.61
CA ARG A 205 15.29 -3.58 15.53
C ARG A 205 14.23 -3.19 16.54
N THR A 206 12.97 -3.22 16.10
CA THR A 206 11.81 -2.97 16.96
C THR A 206 10.77 -4.06 16.77
N THR A 207 10.09 -4.41 17.85
CA THR A 207 8.91 -5.27 17.82
C THR A 207 7.81 -4.56 18.57
N GLU A 208 6.66 -4.41 17.94
CA GLU A 208 5.51 -3.70 18.49
C GLU A 208 4.31 -4.63 18.50
N LEU A 209 3.54 -4.61 19.58
CA LEU A 209 2.25 -5.23 19.71
C LEU A 209 1.21 -4.14 19.92
N ASN A 210 0.27 -4.01 18.99
CA ASN A 210 -0.80 -3.03 19.05
C ASN A 210 -2.15 -3.76 19.11
N ALA A 211 -2.98 -3.41 20.07
CA ALA A 211 -4.35 -3.89 20.18
C ALA A 211 -5.31 -2.70 20.35
N THR A 212 -6.40 -2.73 19.62
CA THR A 212 -7.43 -1.67 19.65
C THR A 212 -8.80 -2.28 19.64
#